data_2a430838538a57e0bbab12a3acc99c9c
#
_entry.id   2a430838538a57e0bbab12a3acc99c9c
#
_cell.length_a   1.000
_cell.length_b   1.000
_cell.length_c   1.000
_cell.angle_alpha   90.00
_cell.angle_beta   90.00
_cell.angle_gamma   90.00
#
_symmetry.space_group_name_H-M   'P 1'
#
loop_
_entity.id
_entity.type
_entity.pdbx_description
1 polymer ?
#
loop_
_entity_poly.entity_id
_entity_poly.type
_entity_poly.pdbx_seq_one_letter_code
_entity_poly.pdbx_strand_id
1 'polypeptide(L)'
;MVSKTITYAVLAVTLVSMSMLLANTVLFNFTVICMKPEDRGISYLNESRYYSPFEEGWMMSTTSIGNIAGTLPAIYLTDTFGLRKSYTLFGFISGAATIAYPFFASSAYYALIFRFLQGFGMACAFVAMGIIPMEYGGDKGKGFFVTVLTCSYQIGPFSTMPLSAAFCESPLGWAGVYYLFGTVTILLFVMFAMLYRNSASAHRSPSTAKVLPKIEECESETAEKEIVPYREIFMDRSIWGILTTGFGDSLGYFIFFLYGPLYVNKVLHFEVEKTGVFAAVPYIVSMGTKFLGGIFLYKGSCMSERLRISLFTVSSQAIMSVNFIILTLLSSSMPLVAELIFTITIAVSGLHFIGLMTAAQIISQKYTHIISSAIAAQESVIGLALPPLVSLLAPNHAPSEWAMVFYYIVGVLVLTNISFVVLTTIKPAKWAKDEGEERSETSKTEVEN
;
A
#
# COMPACT_ATOMS: atom_id res chain seq x y z
N MET A 1 12.18 -13.89 26.79
CA MET A 1 11.94 -14.03 25.34
C MET A 1 10.48 -14.34 25.15
N VAL A 2 9.77 -13.59 24.29
CA VAL A 2 8.42 -13.99 23.83
C VAL A 2 8.57 -15.32 23.12
N SER A 3 7.62 -16.24 23.31
CA SER A 3 7.65 -17.52 22.58
C SER A 3 7.66 -17.25 21.08
N LYS A 4 8.55 -17.90 20.33
CA LYS A 4 8.62 -17.77 18.86
C LYS A 4 7.24 -18.04 18.21
N THR A 5 6.47 -18.96 18.77
CA THR A 5 5.11 -19.26 18.32
C THR A 5 4.19 -18.06 18.42
N ILE A 6 4.21 -17.32 19.52
CA ILE A 6 3.39 -16.10 19.73
C ILE A 6 3.84 -15.00 18.76
N THR A 7 5.15 -14.83 18.59
CA THR A 7 5.72 -13.85 17.65
C THR A 7 5.24 -14.07 16.23
N TYR A 8 5.32 -15.30 15.71
CA TYR A 8 4.83 -15.62 14.38
C TYR A 8 3.30 -15.62 14.27
N ALA A 9 2.58 -15.97 15.33
CA ALA A 9 1.13 -15.87 15.36
C ALA A 9 0.66 -14.41 15.28
N VAL A 10 1.31 -13.50 16.03
CA VAL A 10 1.04 -12.06 15.92
C VAL A 10 1.33 -11.55 14.52
N LEU A 11 2.46 -11.93 13.90
CA LEU A 11 2.80 -11.56 12.54
C LEU A 11 1.74 -12.03 11.53
N ALA A 12 1.33 -13.30 11.62
CA ALA A 12 0.34 -13.89 10.72
C ALA A 12 -1.03 -13.22 10.85
N VAL A 13 -1.52 -13.03 12.09
CA VAL A 13 -2.81 -12.38 12.35
C VAL A 13 -2.78 -10.93 11.89
N THR A 14 -1.68 -10.21 12.11
CA THR A 14 -1.53 -8.84 11.64
C THR A 14 -1.52 -8.77 10.11
N LEU A 15 -0.76 -9.64 9.44
CA LEU A 15 -0.72 -9.70 7.98
C LEU A 15 -2.12 -9.91 7.40
N VAL A 16 -2.85 -10.91 7.92
CA VAL A 16 -4.20 -11.20 7.41
C VAL A 16 -5.18 -10.08 7.75
N SER A 17 -5.10 -9.47 8.93
CA SER A 17 -5.93 -8.33 9.32
C SER A 17 -5.69 -7.12 8.42
N MET A 18 -4.43 -6.78 8.11
CA MET A 18 -4.08 -5.72 7.16
C MET A 18 -4.58 -6.03 5.75
N SER A 19 -4.44 -7.28 5.31
CA SER A 19 -4.94 -7.73 4.01
C SER A 19 -6.45 -7.57 3.91
N MET A 20 -7.20 -7.85 4.99
CA MET A 20 -8.65 -7.66 5.01
C MET A 20 -9.06 -6.19 5.03
N LEU A 21 -8.34 -5.32 5.74
CA LEU A 21 -8.60 -3.87 5.67
C LEU A 21 -8.43 -3.36 4.25
N LEU A 22 -7.34 -3.75 3.58
CA LEU A 22 -7.10 -3.38 2.19
C LEU A 22 -8.15 -3.99 1.26
N ALA A 23 -8.50 -5.26 1.45
CA ALA A 23 -9.56 -5.92 0.70
C ALA A 23 -10.88 -5.17 0.79
N ASN A 24 -11.30 -4.73 2.00
CA ASN A 24 -12.51 -3.95 2.21
C ASN A 24 -12.53 -2.66 1.38
N THR A 25 -11.38 -2.01 1.20
CA THR A 25 -11.31 -0.78 0.38
C THR A 25 -11.39 -1.05 -1.12
N VAL A 26 -10.95 -2.22 -1.61
CA VAL A 26 -10.92 -2.55 -3.04
C VAL A 26 -12.12 -3.38 -3.51
N LEU A 27 -12.99 -3.88 -2.61
CA LEU A 27 -14.19 -4.62 -2.97
C LEU A 27 -15.02 -3.92 -4.05
N PHE A 28 -15.26 -2.61 -3.89
CA PHE A 28 -16.04 -1.82 -4.84
C PHE A 28 -15.41 -1.81 -6.24
N ASN A 29 -14.09 -1.76 -6.34
CA ASN A 29 -13.37 -1.68 -7.60
C ASN A 29 -13.66 -2.87 -8.52
N PHE A 30 -14.03 -4.01 -7.94
CA PHE A 30 -14.50 -5.17 -8.68
C PHE A 30 -16.02 -5.22 -8.77
N THR A 31 -16.71 -5.10 -7.66
CA THR A 31 -18.16 -5.35 -7.61
C THR A 31 -19.00 -4.38 -8.44
N VAL A 32 -18.48 -3.17 -8.73
CA VAL A 32 -19.12 -2.21 -9.63
C VAL A 32 -19.41 -2.78 -11.03
N ILE A 33 -18.63 -3.80 -11.46
CA ILE A 33 -18.79 -4.45 -12.76
C ILE A 33 -20.11 -5.25 -12.81
N CYS A 34 -20.51 -5.86 -11.70
CA CYS A 34 -21.66 -6.75 -11.61
C CYS A 34 -22.88 -6.13 -10.91
N MET A 35 -22.76 -4.89 -10.44
CA MET A 35 -23.92 -4.12 -9.95
C MET A 35 -24.84 -3.73 -11.10
N LYS A 36 -26.11 -4.11 -11.03
CA LYS A 36 -27.10 -3.84 -12.08
C LYS A 36 -28.00 -2.65 -11.71
N PRO A 37 -28.38 -1.78 -12.67
CA PRO A 37 -29.28 -0.64 -12.42
C PRO A 37 -30.61 -1.05 -11.78
N GLU A 38 -31.11 -2.24 -12.09
CA GLU A 38 -32.33 -2.83 -11.55
C GLU A 38 -32.27 -2.99 -10.03
N ASP A 39 -31.08 -3.31 -9.49
CA ASP A 39 -30.86 -3.46 -8.04
C ASP A 39 -30.99 -2.12 -7.29
N ARG A 40 -30.86 -0.99 -7.99
CA ARG A 40 -31.02 0.36 -7.45
C ARG A 40 -32.47 0.87 -7.50
N GLY A 41 -33.39 0.13 -8.13
CA GLY A 41 -34.77 0.55 -8.33
C GLY A 41 -34.96 1.66 -9.37
N ILE A 42 -33.98 1.91 -10.23
CA ILE A 42 -33.96 2.96 -11.27
C ILE A 42 -34.44 2.41 -12.63
N SER A 43 -35.36 1.45 -12.61
CA SER A 43 -35.87 0.77 -13.82
C SER A 43 -36.54 1.70 -14.84
N TYR A 44 -36.77 2.97 -14.48
CA TYR A 44 -37.51 3.95 -15.31
C TYR A 44 -36.62 4.97 -16.04
N LEU A 45 -35.33 5.03 -15.70
CA LEU A 45 -34.38 5.90 -16.37
C LEU A 45 -33.53 5.03 -17.31
N ASN A 46 -33.33 5.49 -18.54
CA ASN A 46 -32.52 4.84 -19.59
C ASN A 46 -31.01 4.74 -19.21
N GLU A 47 -30.71 4.51 -17.93
CA GLU A 47 -29.38 4.43 -17.40
C GLU A 47 -28.87 2.97 -17.48
N SER A 48 -27.77 2.78 -18.21
CA SER A 48 -27.13 1.48 -18.41
C SER A 48 -26.18 1.09 -17.28
N ARG A 49 -26.04 1.93 -16.23
CA ARG A 49 -25.08 1.75 -15.13
C ARG A 49 -25.73 1.93 -13.77
N TYR A 50 -25.18 1.22 -12.75
CA TYR A 50 -25.61 1.36 -11.36
C TYR A 50 -25.25 2.74 -10.78
N TYR A 51 -24.03 3.21 -11.02
CA TYR A 51 -23.53 4.55 -10.69
C TYR A 51 -23.11 5.30 -11.95
N SER A 52 -23.26 6.62 -11.95
CA SER A 52 -22.67 7.47 -12.97
C SER A 52 -21.13 7.43 -12.90
N PRO A 53 -20.39 7.73 -13.98
CA PRO A 53 -18.92 7.77 -13.97
C PRO A 53 -18.37 8.69 -12.86
N PHE A 54 -19.03 9.79 -12.59
CA PHE A 54 -18.68 10.72 -11.52
C PHE A 54 -18.87 10.11 -10.12
N GLU A 55 -20.01 9.43 -9.88
CA GLU A 55 -20.26 8.72 -8.62
C GLU A 55 -19.25 7.58 -8.43
N GLU A 56 -18.93 6.79 -9.47
CA GLU A 56 -17.92 5.72 -9.42
C GLU A 56 -16.55 6.27 -9.01
N GLY A 57 -16.12 7.37 -9.63
CA GLY A 57 -14.87 8.04 -9.27
C GLY A 57 -14.84 8.47 -7.81
N TRP A 58 -15.90 9.10 -7.31
CA TRP A 58 -15.98 9.50 -5.91
C TRP A 58 -16.06 8.31 -4.95
N MET A 59 -16.75 7.21 -5.32
CA MET A 59 -16.74 5.99 -4.53
C MET A 59 -15.35 5.42 -4.32
N MET A 60 -14.49 5.48 -5.34
CA MET A 60 -13.09 5.06 -5.24
C MET A 60 -12.24 6.04 -4.42
N SER A 61 -12.37 7.35 -4.67
CA SER A 61 -11.61 8.40 -3.98
C SER A 61 -11.94 8.51 -2.49
N THR A 62 -13.17 8.27 -2.10
CA THR A 62 -13.65 8.49 -0.73
C THR A 62 -12.94 7.61 0.29
N THR A 63 -12.47 6.42 -0.11
CA THR A 63 -11.64 5.58 0.76
C THR A 63 -10.30 6.25 1.09
N SER A 64 -9.69 6.96 0.14
CA SER A 64 -8.46 7.73 0.37
C SER A 64 -8.70 8.94 1.26
N ILE A 65 -9.86 9.62 1.11
CA ILE A 65 -10.27 10.70 2.04
C ILE A 65 -10.40 10.16 3.46
N GLY A 66 -11.08 9.00 3.61
CA GLY A 66 -11.21 8.33 4.90
C GLY A 66 -9.86 7.97 5.52
N ASN A 67 -8.93 7.44 4.72
CA ASN A 67 -7.58 7.09 5.17
C ASN A 67 -6.79 8.32 5.66
N ILE A 68 -6.79 9.40 4.89
CA ILE A 68 -6.15 10.68 5.29
C ILE A 68 -6.77 11.19 6.59
N ALA A 69 -8.11 11.27 6.67
CA ALA A 69 -8.82 11.76 7.84
C ALA A 69 -8.59 10.87 9.08
N GLY A 70 -8.42 9.57 8.88
CA GLY A 70 -8.21 8.60 9.96
C GLY A 70 -6.77 8.59 10.49
N THR A 71 -5.78 9.10 9.75
CA THR A 71 -4.36 8.99 10.12
C THR A 71 -4.04 9.70 11.45
N LEU A 72 -4.47 10.95 11.63
CA LEU A 72 -4.22 11.67 12.88
C LEU A 72 -4.95 11.04 14.07
N PRO A 73 -6.26 10.69 14.00
CA PRO A 73 -6.93 9.94 15.05
C PRO A 73 -6.25 8.60 15.37
N ALA A 74 -5.76 7.86 14.34
CA ALA A 74 -5.09 6.59 14.54
C ALA A 74 -3.80 6.74 15.36
N ILE A 75 -2.98 7.75 15.06
CA ILE A 75 -1.76 8.06 15.82
C ILE A 75 -2.12 8.44 17.26
N TYR A 76 -3.00 9.44 17.41
CA TYR A 76 -3.40 9.94 18.73
C TYR A 76 -3.98 8.85 19.66
N LEU A 77 -4.90 8.03 19.11
CA LEU A 77 -5.51 6.94 19.89
C LEU A 77 -4.49 5.84 20.20
N THR A 78 -3.54 5.59 19.30
CA THR A 78 -2.48 4.60 19.55
C THR A 78 -1.53 5.06 20.64
N ASP A 79 -1.14 6.33 20.68
CA ASP A 79 -0.31 6.91 21.73
C ASP A 79 -1.02 6.92 23.09
N THR A 80 -2.34 7.18 23.09
CA THR A 80 -3.13 7.29 24.33
C THR A 80 -3.56 5.93 24.89
N PHE A 81 -4.06 5.02 24.06
CA PHE A 81 -4.70 3.77 24.49
C PHE A 81 -3.90 2.52 24.11
N GLY A 82 -2.82 2.68 23.36
CA GLY A 82 -1.98 1.63 22.81
C GLY A 82 -2.53 0.99 21.54
N LEU A 83 -1.66 0.40 20.75
CA LEU A 83 -1.98 -0.17 19.42
C LEU A 83 -3.08 -1.23 19.49
N ARG A 84 -3.12 -2.08 20.53
CA ARG A 84 -4.12 -3.13 20.67
C ARG A 84 -5.55 -2.61 20.55
N LYS A 85 -5.89 -1.57 21.32
CA LYS A 85 -7.25 -1.02 21.35
C LYS A 85 -7.55 -0.22 20.09
N SER A 86 -6.61 0.61 19.66
CA SER A 86 -6.78 1.50 18.53
C SER A 86 -6.93 0.71 17.23
N TYR A 87 -6.02 -0.21 16.95
CA TYR A 87 -6.08 -1.01 15.73
C TYR A 87 -7.34 -1.90 15.68
N THR A 88 -7.75 -2.46 16.84
CA THR A 88 -9.01 -3.23 16.93
C THR A 88 -10.23 -2.35 16.64
N LEU A 89 -10.29 -1.13 17.18
CA LEU A 89 -11.40 -0.19 16.94
C LEU A 89 -11.50 0.17 15.46
N PHE A 90 -10.38 0.51 14.83
CA PHE A 90 -10.35 0.86 13.41
C PHE A 90 -10.74 -0.32 12.52
N GLY A 91 -10.31 -1.53 12.87
CA GLY A 91 -10.72 -2.75 12.20
C GLY A 91 -12.23 -3.02 12.30
N PHE A 92 -12.83 -2.79 13.48
CA PHE A 92 -14.28 -2.90 13.65
C PHE A 92 -15.04 -1.86 12.86
N ILE A 93 -14.55 -0.62 12.78
CA ILE A 93 -15.16 0.41 11.93
C ILE A 93 -15.16 -0.03 10.46
N SER A 94 -14.01 -0.49 9.94
CA SER A 94 -13.92 -0.99 8.56
C SER A 94 -14.81 -2.19 8.31
N GLY A 95 -14.79 -3.21 9.19
CA GLY A 95 -15.59 -4.42 9.04
C GLY A 95 -17.10 -4.15 9.11
N ALA A 96 -17.55 -3.34 10.07
CA ALA A 96 -18.94 -2.95 10.20
C ALA A 96 -19.43 -2.11 9.00
N ALA A 97 -18.60 -1.16 8.54
CA ALA A 97 -18.90 -0.37 7.34
C ALA A 97 -19.00 -1.26 6.09
N THR A 98 -18.18 -2.30 5.99
CA THR A 98 -18.20 -3.25 4.87
C THR A 98 -19.48 -4.07 4.88
N ILE A 99 -19.92 -4.60 6.04
CA ILE A 99 -21.21 -5.32 6.16
C ILE A 99 -22.39 -4.41 5.85
N ALA A 100 -22.32 -3.15 6.29
CA ALA A 100 -23.42 -2.20 6.12
C ALA A 100 -23.54 -1.67 4.69
N TYR A 101 -22.45 -1.61 3.91
CA TYR A 101 -22.42 -1.02 2.58
C TYR A 101 -23.54 -1.51 1.65
N PRO A 102 -23.83 -2.81 1.50
CA PRO A 102 -24.88 -3.28 0.58
C PRO A 102 -26.29 -2.77 0.91
N PHE A 103 -26.61 -2.54 2.18
CA PHE A 103 -27.92 -2.03 2.59
C PHE A 103 -28.18 -0.59 2.15
N PHE A 104 -27.11 0.17 1.92
CA PHE A 104 -27.17 1.60 1.61
C PHE A 104 -26.64 1.94 0.22
N ALA A 105 -26.20 0.94 -0.55
CA ALA A 105 -25.59 1.11 -1.88
C ALA A 105 -26.55 1.76 -2.90
N SER A 106 -27.87 1.64 -2.71
CA SER A 106 -28.87 2.27 -3.59
C SER A 106 -28.79 3.81 -3.59
N SER A 107 -28.30 4.42 -2.51
CA SER A 107 -28.07 5.86 -2.42
C SER A 107 -26.58 6.18 -2.47
N ALA A 108 -26.14 6.89 -3.48
CA ALA A 108 -24.74 7.29 -3.61
C ALA A 108 -24.22 8.05 -2.38
N TYR A 109 -25.05 8.90 -1.77
CA TYR A 109 -24.67 9.66 -0.57
C TYR A 109 -24.32 8.76 0.61
N TYR A 110 -25.19 7.80 0.94
CA TYR A 110 -24.91 6.88 2.04
C TYR A 110 -23.78 5.91 1.70
N ALA A 111 -23.71 5.43 0.47
CA ALA A 111 -22.60 4.59 0.00
C ALA A 111 -21.25 5.27 0.20
N LEU A 112 -21.13 6.57 -0.09
CA LEU A 112 -19.90 7.35 0.16
C LEU A 112 -19.51 7.37 1.64
N ILE A 113 -20.47 7.46 2.57
CA ILE A 113 -20.19 7.43 4.01
C ILE A 113 -19.55 6.10 4.40
N PHE A 114 -20.09 4.97 3.93
CA PHE A 114 -19.50 3.66 4.25
C PHE A 114 -18.14 3.45 3.56
N ARG A 115 -17.96 3.96 2.35
CA ARG A 115 -16.66 3.98 1.68
C ARG A 115 -15.64 4.80 2.47
N PHE A 116 -16.04 5.97 2.98
CA PHE A 116 -15.20 6.78 3.88
C PHE A 116 -14.81 5.99 5.13
N LEU A 117 -15.75 5.32 5.80
CA LEU A 117 -15.49 4.54 7.01
C LEU A 117 -14.59 3.32 6.74
N GLN A 118 -14.68 2.68 5.57
CA GLN A 118 -13.75 1.62 5.16
C GLN A 118 -12.32 2.17 5.08
N GLY A 119 -12.11 3.31 4.43
CA GLY A 119 -10.82 3.97 4.35
C GLY A 119 -10.33 4.48 5.69
N PHE A 120 -11.20 5.07 6.50
CA PHE A 120 -10.88 5.51 7.86
C PHE A 120 -10.36 4.35 8.71
N GLY A 121 -11.01 3.18 8.63
CA GLY A 121 -10.57 1.98 9.32
C GLY A 121 -9.20 1.47 8.86
N MET A 122 -8.80 1.75 7.61
CA MET A 122 -7.49 1.37 7.07
C MET A 122 -6.34 2.22 7.65
N ALA A 123 -6.59 3.45 8.09
CA ALA A 123 -5.53 4.39 8.52
C ALA A 123 -4.63 3.83 9.63
N CYS A 124 -5.20 3.06 10.57
CA CYS A 124 -4.42 2.46 11.66
C CYS A 124 -3.51 1.30 11.21
N ALA A 125 -3.69 0.75 10.00
CA ALA A 125 -2.82 -0.29 9.46
C ALA A 125 -1.38 0.21 9.26
N PHE A 126 -1.20 1.45 8.82
CA PHE A 126 0.12 2.06 8.67
C PHE A 126 0.84 2.25 10.02
N VAL A 127 0.09 2.64 11.05
CA VAL A 127 0.62 2.75 12.42
C VAL A 127 1.05 1.38 12.94
N ALA A 128 0.22 0.35 12.72
CA ALA A 128 0.53 -1.03 13.11
C ALA A 128 1.76 -1.58 12.35
N MET A 129 1.91 -1.25 11.07
CA MET A 129 3.07 -1.63 10.25
C MET A 129 4.38 -1.02 10.77
N GLY A 130 4.33 0.14 11.40
CA GLY A 130 5.49 0.76 12.06
C GLY A 130 5.81 0.13 13.41
N ILE A 131 4.80 -0.11 14.26
CA ILE A 131 4.99 -0.50 15.67
C ILE A 131 5.27 -2.01 15.82
N ILE A 132 4.52 -2.88 15.14
CA ILE A 132 4.61 -4.33 15.35
C ILE A 132 5.99 -4.90 15.03
N PRO A 133 6.68 -4.51 13.94
CA PRO A 133 8.06 -4.93 13.70
C PRO A 133 9.03 -4.50 14.82
N MET A 134 8.82 -3.34 15.42
CA MET A 134 9.67 -2.84 16.49
C MET A 134 9.46 -3.62 17.79
N GLU A 135 8.23 -3.97 18.12
CA GLU A 135 7.91 -4.69 19.37
C GLU A 135 8.19 -6.19 19.30
N TYR A 136 7.91 -6.84 18.15
CA TYR A 136 7.95 -8.29 18.01
C TYR A 136 9.08 -8.80 17.10
N GLY A 137 9.64 -7.97 16.22
CA GLY A 137 10.69 -8.39 15.26
C GLY A 137 12.05 -8.63 15.89
N GLY A 138 12.37 -8.01 17.02
CA GLY A 138 13.72 -8.03 17.61
C GLY A 138 14.75 -7.40 16.67
N ASP A 139 16.01 -7.26 17.09
CA ASP A 139 17.02 -6.49 16.33
C ASP A 139 17.31 -7.01 14.94
N LYS A 140 17.26 -8.33 14.73
CA LYS A 140 17.56 -8.98 13.44
C LYS A 140 16.31 -9.28 12.59
N GLY A 141 15.10 -9.19 13.14
CA GLY A 141 13.86 -9.60 12.48
C GLY A 141 12.98 -8.45 12.01
N LYS A 142 13.27 -7.20 12.37
CA LYS A 142 12.44 -6.02 12.02
C LYS A 142 12.19 -5.93 10.51
N GLY A 143 13.23 -6.02 9.69
CA GLY A 143 13.12 -5.96 8.23
C GLY A 143 12.29 -7.11 7.65
N PHE A 144 12.41 -8.33 8.18
CA PHE A 144 11.58 -9.45 7.79
C PHE A 144 10.10 -9.20 8.08
N PHE A 145 9.78 -8.68 9.29
CA PHE A 145 8.40 -8.31 9.65
C PHE A 145 7.81 -7.27 8.72
N VAL A 146 8.55 -6.20 8.43
CA VAL A 146 8.11 -5.15 7.49
C VAL A 146 7.85 -5.76 6.12
N THR A 147 8.78 -6.57 5.60
CA THR A 147 8.64 -7.22 4.29
C THR A 147 7.40 -8.10 4.23
N VAL A 148 7.14 -8.91 5.26
CA VAL A 148 5.96 -9.76 5.32
C VAL A 148 4.68 -8.92 5.40
N LEU A 149 4.62 -7.90 6.25
CA LEU A 149 3.43 -7.06 6.40
C LEU A 149 3.11 -6.26 5.13
N THR A 150 4.12 -5.82 4.38
CA THR A 150 3.89 -5.14 3.08
C THR A 150 3.29 -6.06 2.01
N CYS A 151 3.36 -7.39 2.17
CA CYS A 151 2.65 -8.31 1.28
C CYS A 151 1.12 -8.20 1.37
N SER A 152 0.58 -7.54 2.41
CA SER A 152 -0.85 -7.24 2.51
C SER A 152 -1.40 -6.50 1.29
N TYR A 153 -0.58 -5.62 0.67
CA TYR A 153 -0.91 -4.91 -0.57
C TYR A 153 -1.14 -5.82 -1.78
N GLN A 154 -0.56 -7.02 -1.77
CA GLN A 154 -0.78 -8.02 -2.80
C GLN A 154 -1.87 -9.01 -2.40
N ILE A 155 -1.88 -9.45 -1.14
CA ILE A 155 -2.84 -10.46 -0.64
C ILE A 155 -4.26 -9.89 -0.64
N GLY A 156 -4.45 -8.61 -0.29
CA GLY A 156 -5.76 -7.96 -0.31
C GLY A 156 -6.44 -8.06 -1.67
N PRO A 157 -5.92 -7.43 -2.73
CA PRO A 157 -6.49 -7.51 -4.08
C PRO A 157 -6.54 -8.94 -4.61
N PHE A 158 -5.48 -9.75 -4.41
CA PHE A 158 -5.44 -11.15 -4.86
C PHE A 158 -6.61 -11.97 -4.30
N SER A 159 -6.96 -11.79 -3.03
CA SER A 159 -8.10 -12.50 -2.43
C SER A 159 -9.46 -11.90 -2.84
N THR A 160 -9.51 -10.58 -3.02
CA THR A 160 -10.75 -9.87 -3.32
C THR A 160 -11.28 -10.18 -4.71
N MET A 161 -10.41 -10.17 -5.74
CA MET A 161 -10.83 -10.23 -7.13
C MET A 161 -11.55 -11.56 -7.47
N PRO A 162 -10.98 -12.76 -7.23
CA PRO A 162 -11.64 -14.02 -7.55
C PRO A 162 -12.90 -14.28 -6.70
N LEU A 163 -12.84 -13.91 -5.40
CA LEU A 163 -14.00 -14.08 -4.54
C LEU A 163 -15.14 -13.17 -4.93
N SER A 164 -14.87 -11.91 -5.30
CA SER A 164 -15.89 -11.01 -5.82
C SER A 164 -16.53 -11.55 -7.09
N ALA A 165 -15.73 -12.08 -8.03
CA ALA A 165 -16.24 -12.71 -9.26
C ALA A 165 -17.18 -13.87 -8.94
N ALA A 166 -16.75 -14.80 -8.08
CA ALA A 166 -17.55 -15.97 -7.68
C ALA A 166 -18.87 -15.56 -7.01
N PHE A 167 -18.86 -14.52 -6.16
CA PHE A 167 -20.08 -14.02 -5.55
C PHE A 167 -21.00 -13.31 -6.54
N CYS A 168 -20.46 -12.56 -7.50
CA CYS A 168 -21.28 -11.91 -8.55
C CYS A 168 -22.11 -12.90 -9.36
N GLU A 169 -21.62 -14.12 -9.55
CA GLU A 169 -22.33 -15.19 -10.26
C GLU A 169 -23.16 -16.09 -9.33
N SER A 170 -23.02 -15.92 -8.03
CA SER A 170 -23.77 -16.70 -7.04
C SER A 170 -25.18 -16.12 -6.80
N PRO A 171 -26.10 -16.91 -6.21
CA PRO A 171 -27.43 -16.41 -5.80
C PRO A 171 -27.38 -15.27 -4.78
N LEU A 172 -26.27 -15.11 -4.02
CA LEU A 172 -26.08 -14.02 -3.06
C LEU A 172 -25.69 -12.71 -3.73
N GLY A 173 -25.29 -12.76 -5.00
CA GLY A 173 -24.86 -11.60 -5.77
C GLY A 173 -23.66 -10.87 -5.17
N TRP A 174 -23.38 -9.70 -5.70
CA TRP A 174 -22.26 -8.87 -5.26
C TRP A 174 -22.28 -8.49 -3.77
N ALA A 175 -23.47 -8.44 -3.13
CA ALA A 175 -23.60 -8.13 -1.71
C ALA A 175 -22.97 -9.21 -0.80
N GLY A 176 -23.01 -10.47 -1.24
CA GLY A 176 -22.49 -11.60 -0.47
C GLY A 176 -21.02 -11.47 -0.11
N VAL A 177 -20.19 -10.94 -1.02
CA VAL A 177 -18.76 -10.76 -0.76
C VAL A 177 -18.50 -9.70 0.33
N TYR A 178 -19.31 -8.65 0.42
CA TYR A 178 -19.21 -7.65 1.50
C TYR A 178 -19.53 -8.24 2.86
N TYR A 179 -20.56 -9.09 2.95
CA TYR A 179 -20.90 -9.79 4.19
C TYR A 179 -19.78 -10.72 4.62
N LEU A 180 -19.20 -11.47 3.68
CA LEU A 180 -18.07 -12.35 3.96
C LEU A 180 -16.86 -11.57 4.49
N PHE A 181 -16.38 -10.59 3.72
CA PHE A 181 -15.15 -9.86 4.07
C PHE A 181 -15.31 -9.03 5.34
N GLY A 182 -16.45 -8.37 5.52
CA GLY A 182 -16.73 -7.60 6.74
C GLY A 182 -16.79 -8.48 7.98
N THR A 183 -17.45 -9.65 7.89
CA THR A 183 -17.52 -10.62 9.00
C THR A 183 -16.15 -11.19 9.34
N VAL A 184 -15.39 -11.63 8.32
CA VAL A 184 -14.01 -12.13 8.50
C VAL A 184 -13.12 -11.04 9.12
N THR A 185 -13.26 -9.78 8.68
CA THR A 185 -12.53 -8.65 9.27
C THR A 185 -12.81 -8.52 10.76
N ILE A 186 -14.08 -8.51 11.18
CA ILE A 186 -14.45 -8.40 12.59
C ILE A 186 -13.86 -9.56 13.41
N LEU A 187 -13.98 -10.80 12.93
CA LEU A 187 -13.45 -11.99 13.61
C LEU A 187 -11.92 -11.94 13.77
N LEU A 188 -11.21 -11.50 12.72
CA LEU A 188 -9.75 -11.34 12.77
C LEU A 188 -9.32 -10.26 13.77
N PHE A 189 -10.06 -9.18 13.87
CA PHE A 189 -9.76 -8.12 14.85
C PHE A 189 -10.11 -8.52 16.28
N VAL A 190 -11.11 -9.37 16.50
CA VAL A 190 -11.32 -10.04 17.80
C VAL A 190 -10.12 -10.92 18.13
N MET A 191 -9.66 -11.73 17.19
CA MET A 191 -8.49 -12.59 17.37
C MET A 191 -7.21 -11.78 17.61
N PHE A 192 -7.00 -10.67 16.88
CA PHE A 192 -5.89 -9.74 17.13
C PHE A 192 -5.96 -9.17 18.54
N ALA A 193 -7.14 -8.70 18.98
CA ALA A 193 -7.34 -8.16 20.32
C ALA A 193 -7.06 -9.18 21.43
N MET A 194 -7.31 -10.46 21.19
CA MET A 194 -6.99 -11.52 22.16
C MET A 194 -5.50 -11.86 22.19
N LEU A 195 -4.86 -11.86 21.03
CA LEU A 195 -3.48 -12.35 20.88
C LEU A 195 -2.43 -11.26 21.11
N TYR A 196 -2.64 -10.05 20.59
CA TYR A 196 -1.67 -8.96 20.65
C TYR A 196 -1.66 -8.26 22.01
N ARG A 197 -0.46 -7.91 22.49
CA ARG A 197 -0.25 -7.09 23.69
C ARG A 197 0.67 -5.92 23.36
N ASN A 198 0.35 -4.73 23.87
CA ASN A 198 1.07 -3.47 23.59
C ASN A 198 2.55 -3.48 23.95
N SER A 199 3.02 -4.45 24.72
CA SER A 199 4.43 -4.66 24.99
C SER A 199 4.75 -6.14 24.87
N ALA A 200 5.73 -6.48 24.06
CA ALA A 200 6.21 -7.86 23.97
C ALA A 200 6.74 -8.39 25.31
N SER A 201 7.18 -7.50 26.22
CA SER A 201 7.57 -7.86 27.59
C SER A 201 6.40 -8.36 28.44
N ALA A 202 5.16 -7.99 28.12
CA ALA A 202 3.96 -8.48 28.83
C ALA A 202 3.68 -9.97 28.59
N HIS A 203 4.31 -10.60 27.60
CA HIS A 203 4.27 -12.04 27.35
C HIS A 203 5.37 -12.81 28.11
N ARG A 204 6.27 -12.12 28.84
CA ARG A 204 7.27 -12.78 29.70
C ARG A 204 6.59 -13.36 30.94
N SER A 205 6.94 -14.60 31.28
CA SER A 205 6.44 -15.27 32.47
C SER A 205 6.83 -14.50 33.74
N PRO A 206 5.97 -14.43 34.77
CA PRO A 206 6.23 -13.67 36.00
C PRO A 206 7.53 -14.05 36.76
N SER A 207 8.09 -15.22 36.46
CA SER A 207 9.31 -15.71 37.15
C SER A 207 10.60 -15.00 36.68
N THR A 208 10.58 -14.35 35.51
CA THR A 208 11.77 -13.67 34.96
C THR A 208 11.77 -12.16 35.25
N ALA A 209 10.64 -11.61 35.67
CA ALA A 209 10.48 -10.18 35.96
C ALA A 209 11.15 -9.69 37.28
N LYS A 210 11.64 -10.60 38.10
CA LYS A 210 12.19 -10.23 39.41
C LYS A 210 13.70 -9.92 39.44
N VAL A 211 14.41 -10.03 38.30
CA VAL A 211 15.89 -9.90 38.31
C VAL A 211 16.40 -8.62 37.59
N LEU A 212 15.56 -7.82 36.94
CA LEU A 212 16.02 -6.66 36.17
C LEU A 212 15.25 -5.33 36.41
N PRO A 213 15.12 -4.81 37.64
CA PRO A 213 14.54 -3.47 37.81
C PRO A 213 15.55 -2.36 38.12
N LYS A 214 16.84 -2.57 37.93
CA LYS A 214 17.84 -1.57 38.42
C LYS A 214 18.77 -0.97 37.35
N ILE A 215 18.69 -1.43 36.13
CA ILE A 215 19.58 -0.93 35.02
C ILE A 215 18.83 -0.01 34.08
N GLU A 216 17.51 -0.16 33.89
CA GLU A 216 16.72 0.67 32.95
C GLU A 216 16.34 2.06 33.50
N GLU A 217 16.39 2.28 34.82
CA GLU A 217 16.12 3.62 35.38
C GLU A 217 17.31 4.61 35.24
N CYS A 218 18.51 4.13 34.95
CA CYS A 218 19.68 5.00 34.75
C CYS A 218 19.92 5.45 33.32
N GLU A 219 19.29 4.78 32.31
CA GLU A 219 19.42 5.17 30.90
C GLU A 219 18.30 6.07 30.40
N SER A 220 17.23 6.30 31.18
CA SER A 220 16.09 7.11 30.75
C SER A 220 16.20 8.60 31.05
N GLU A 221 17.21 9.04 31.80
CA GLU A 221 17.32 10.45 32.23
C GLU A 221 18.19 11.36 31.35
N THR A 222 18.82 10.83 30.30
CA THR A 222 19.67 11.66 29.40
C THR A 222 19.43 11.43 27.90
N ALA A 223 18.31 10.88 27.50
CA ALA A 223 17.91 10.98 26.09
C ALA A 223 17.41 12.41 25.84
N GLU A 224 18.30 13.36 25.56
CA GLU A 224 17.95 14.59 24.87
C GLU A 224 17.05 14.22 23.69
N LYS A 225 15.83 14.77 23.65
CA LYS A 225 14.94 14.59 22.48
C LYS A 225 15.67 15.12 21.26
N GLU A 226 16.25 14.22 20.50
CA GLU A 226 16.97 14.54 19.26
C GLU A 226 16.00 15.30 18.35
N ILE A 227 16.28 16.57 18.09
CA ILE A 227 15.42 17.41 17.28
C ILE A 227 15.54 16.92 15.82
N VAL A 228 14.46 16.38 15.30
CA VAL A 228 14.42 15.89 13.91
C VAL A 228 14.66 17.07 12.94
N PRO A 229 15.66 17.01 12.06
CA PRO A 229 16.01 18.10 11.14
C PRO A 229 15.07 18.10 9.92
N TYR A 230 13.77 18.32 10.12
CA TYR A 230 12.77 18.30 9.03
C TYR A 230 13.15 19.22 7.86
N ARG A 231 13.66 20.43 8.16
CA ARG A 231 14.03 21.39 7.12
C ARG A 231 15.15 20.85 6.23
N GLU A 232 16.17 20.24 6.81
CA GLU A 232 17.31 19.70 6.08
C GLU A 232 16.90 18.48 5.24
N ILE A 233 16.03 17.61 5.79
CA ILE A 233 15.46 16.44 5.10
C ILE A 233 14.72 16.91 3.84
N PHE A 234 13.78 17.84 3.97
CA PHE A 234 12.95 18.29 2.83
C PHE A 234 13.62 19.33 1.92
N MET A 235 14.82 19.81 2.26
CA MET A 235 15.67 20.60 1.36
C MET A 235 16.69 19.75 0.59
N ASP A 236 16.87 18.47 0.94
CA ASP A 236 17.80 17.59 0.25
C ASP A 236 17.27 17.18 -1.14
N ARG A 237 18.09 17.37 -2.17
CA ARG A 237 17.76 17.03 -3.56
C ARG A 237 17.50 15.54 -3.75
N SER A 238 18.26 14.70 -3.06
CA SER A 238 18.12 13.24 -3.18
C SER A 238 16.78 12.76 -2.63
N ILE A 239 16.26 13.40 -1.58
CA ILE A 239 14.92 13.11 -1.04
C ILE A 239 13.84 13.48 -2.06
N TRP A 240 13.94 14.63 -2.73
CA TRP A 240 13.01 14.98 -3.80
C TRP A 240 13.09 14.02 -4.98
N GLY A 241 14.27 13.52 -5.33
CA GLY A 241 14.42 12.47 -6.33
C GLY A 241 13.68 11.18 -5.95
N ILE A 242 13.77 10.76 -4.68
CA ILE A 242 13.02 9.61 -4.14
C ILE A 242 11.51 9.87 -4.18
N LEU A 243 11.06 11.02 -3.67
CA LEU A 243 9.64 11.34 -3.60
C LEU A 243 9.01 11.47 -4.99
N THR A 244 9.69 12.09 -5.95
CA THR A 244 9.15 12.25 -7.30
C THR A 244 9.06 10.92 -8.05
N THR A 245 10.09 10.06 -7.98
CA THR A 245 10.02 8.75 -8.64
C THR A 245 9.01 7.82 -7.94
N GLY A 246 8.89 7.90 -6.61
CA GLY A 246 7.85 7.20 -5.86
C GLY A 246 6.43 7.64 -6.27
N PHE A 247 6.23 8.93 -6.52
CA PHE A 247 4.96 9.46 -7.03
C PHE A 247 4.63 8.88 -8.42
N GLY A 248 5.61 8.85 -9.33
CA GLY A 248 5.40 8.29 -10.68
C GLY A 248 5.04 6.81 -10.64
N ASP A 249 5.80 6.00 -9.89
CA ASP A 249 5.52 4.57 -9.74
C ASP A 249 4.15 4.32 -9.11
N SER A 250 3.84 5.03 -8.02
CA SER A 250 2.55 4.91 -7.35
C SER A 250 1.38 5.28 -8.29
N LEU A 251 1.53 6.29 -9.13
CA LEU A 251 0.51 6.65 -10.12
C LEU A 251 0.29 5.50 -11.12
N GLY A 252 1.37 4.91 -11.64
CA GLY A 252 1.33 3.77 -12.57
C GLY A 252 0.79 2.48 -11.91
N TYR A 253 1.03 2.27 -10.61
CA TYR A 253 0.46 1.17 -9.86
C TYR A 253 -1.04 1.37 -9.57
N PHE A 254 -1.40 2.56 -9.05
CA PHE A 254 -2.75 2.86 -8.59
C PHE A 254 -3.79 2.87 -9.72
N ILE A 255 -3.41 3.17 -10.97
CA ILE A 255 -4.37 3.07 -12.09
C ILE A 255 -4.92 1.65 -12.21
N PHE A 256 -4.07 0.64 -12.10
CA PHE A 256 -4.49 -0.75 -12.17
C PHE A 256 -5.02 -1.29 -10.83
N PHE A 257 -4.53 -0.77 -9.71
CA PHE A 257 -5.06 -1.10 -8.40
C PHE A 257 -6.54 -0.69 -8.25
N LEU A 258 -6.89 0.49 -8.73
CA LEU A 258 -8.26 1.01 -8.65
C LEU A 258 -9.13 0.50 -9.81
N TYR A 259 -8.61 0.50 -11.02
CA TYR A 259 -9.38 0.25 -12.25
C TYR A 259 -9.03 -1.06 -12.97
N GLY A 260 -8.10 -1.86 -12.44
CA GLY A 260 -7.67 -3.12 -13.08
C GLY A 260 -8.82 -4.02 -13.48
N PRO A 261 -9.74 -4.40 -12.56
CA PRO A 261 -10.89 -5.23 -12.90
C PRO A 261 -11.78 -4.60 -13.98
N LEU A 262 -11.99 -3.29 -13.88
CA LEU A 262 -12.82 -2.54 -14.81
C LEU A 262 -12.18 -2.47 -16.19
N TYR A 263 -10.85 -2.28 -16.25
CA TYR A 263 -10.08 -2.33 -17.50
C TYR A 263 -10.15 -3.72 -18.14
N VAL A 264 -9.94 -4.79 -17.37
CA VAL A 264 -9.99 -6.17 -17.87
C VAL A 264 -11.39 -6.52 -18.39
N ASN A 265 -12.46 -6.10 -17.70
CA ASN A 265 -13.83 -6.40 -18.12
C ASN A 265 -14.32 -5.49 -19.25
N LYS A 266 -14.18 -4.14 -19.12
CA LYS A 266 -14.80 -3.19 -20.06
C LYS A 266 -13.95 -2.94 -21.31
N VAL A 267 -12.62 -2.96 -21.18
CA VAL A 267 -11.70 -2.66 -22.30
C VAL A 267 -11.23 -3.94 -22.98
N LEU A 268 -10.87 -4.97 -22.21
CA LEU A 268 -10.41 -6.25 -22.77
C LEU A 268 -11.56 -7.24 -23.01
N HIS A 269 -12.79 -6.90 -22.59
CA HIS A 269 -14.01 -7.68 -22.80
C HIS A 269 -13.98 -9.11 -22.23
N PHE A 270 -13.29 -9.32 -21.11
CA PHE A 270 -13.37 -10.59 -20.39
C PHE A 270 -14.67 -10.70 -19.60
N GLU A 271 -15.23 -11.91 -19.55
CA GLU A 271 -16.35 -12.27 -18.68
C GLU A 271 -16.00 -12.06 -17.22
N VAL A 272 -16.99 -11.87 -16.34
CA VAL A 272 -16.79 -11.54 -14.91
C VAL A 272 -15.93 -12.57 -14.21
N GLU A 273 -16.19 -13.87 -14.43
CA GLU A 273 -15.42 -14.97 -13.83
C GLU A 273 -13.93 -14.89 -14.21
N LYS A 274 -13.63 -14.75 -15.50
CA LYS A 274 -12.27 -14.63 -16.01
C LYS A 274 -11.61 -13.34 -15.53
N THR A 275 -12.37 -12.25 -15.44
CA THR A 275 -11.90 -10.96 -14.91
C THR A 275 -11.39 -11.12 -13.48
N GLY A 276 -12.08 -11.89 -12.63
CA GLY A 276 -11.66 -12.14 -11.26
C GLY A 276 -10.30 -12.82 -11.16
N VAL A 277 -10.04 -13.80 -12.03
CA VAL A 277 -8.74 -14.50 -12.06
C VAL A 277 -7.66 -13.60 -12.65
N PHE A 278 -7.88 -13.04 -13.83
CA PHE A 278 -6.88 -12.21 -14.52
C PHE A 278 -6.52 -10.96 -13.74
N ALA A 279 -7.47 -10.25 -13.15
CA ALA A 279 -7.17 -9.10 -12.32
C ALA A 279 -6.42 -9.45 -11.01
N ALA A 280 -6.42 -10.73 -10.58
CA ALA A 280 -5.70 -11.19 -9.39
C ALA A 280 -4.24 -11.61 -9.68
N VAL A 281 -3.99 -12.21 -10.87
CA VAL A 281 -2.67 -12.74 -11.26
C VAL A 281 -1.54 -11.72 -11.11
N PRO A 282 -1.68 -10.44 -11.50
CA PRO A 282 -0.62 -9.44 -11.37
C PRO A 282 -0.10 -9.30 -9.93
N TYR A 283 -0.96 -9.42 -8.94
CA TYR A 283 -0.57 -9.23 -7.54
C TYR A 283 0.25 -10.39 -6.98
N ILE A 284 -0.08 -11.64 -7.33
CA ILE A 284 0.72 -12.78 -6.88
C ILE A 284 2.08 -12.82 -7.59
N VAL A 285 2.13 -12.45 -8.87
CA VAL A 285 3.39 -12.30 -9.61
C VAL A 285 4.24 -11.18 -8.99
N SER A 286 3.64 -10.03 -8.67
CA SER A 286 4.31 -8.91 -8.00
C SER A 286 4.86 -9.32 -6.63
N MET A 287 4.13 -10.11 -5.86
CA MET A 287 4.62 -10.63 -4.58
C MET A 287 5.87 -11.50 -4.79
N GLY A 288 5.84 -12.41 -5.76
CA GLY A 288 7.00 -13.25 -6.11
C GLY A 288 8.21 -12.42 -6.56
N THR A 289 8.00 -11.44 -7.45
CA THR A 289 9.08 -10.56 -7.93
C THR A 289 9.68 -9.71 -6.82
N LYS A 290 8.89 -9.22 -5.86
CA LYS A 290 9.39 -8.51 -4.68
C LYS A 290 10.36 -9.38 -3.86
N PHE A 291 10.01 -10.63 -3.56
CA PHE A 291 10.90 -11.53 -2.82
C PHE A 291 12.19 -11.82 -3.59
N LEU A 292 12.10 -12.15 -4.87
CA LEU A 292 13.26 -12.42 -5.72
C LEU A 292 14.15 -11.19 -5.88
N GLY A 293 13.55 -10.02 -6.12
CA GLY A 293 14.24 -8.75 -6.22
C GLY A 293 14.97 -8.37 -4.94
N GLY A 294 14.32 -8.55 -3.78
CA GLY A 294 14.93 -8.32 -2.47
C GLY A 294 16.16 -9.22 -2.22
N ILE A 295 16.06 -10.51 -2.56
CA ILE A 295 17.19 -11.45 -2.47
C ILE A 295 18.34 -11.00 -3.38
N PHE A 296 18.04 -10.59 -4.61
CA PHE A 296 19.04 -10.12 -5.56
C PHE A 296 19.72 -8.82 -5.10
N LEU A 297 18.95 -7.86 -4.59
CA LEU A 297 19.52 -6.62 -4.03
C LEU A 297 20.45 -6.89 -2.84
N TYR A 298 20.10 -7.86 -1.99
CA TYR A 298 20.90 -8.19 -0.81
C TYR A 298 22.13 -9.03 -1.14
N LYS A 299 22.00 -10.09 -1.97
CA LYS A 299 23.06 -11.07 -2.25
C LYS A 299 23.87 -10.81 -3.51
N GLY A 300 23.43 -9.93 -4.41
CA GLY A 300 24.08 -9.68 -5.69
C GLY A 300 25.46 -9.07 -5.52
N SER A 301 26.52 -9.84 -5.78
CA SER A 301 27.93 -9.42 -5.68
C SER A 301 28.53 -8.89 -6.99
N CYS A 302 27.79 -9.01 -8.12
CA CYS A 302 28.32 -8.70 -9.45
C CYS A 302 28.44 -7.20 -9.75
N MET A 303 27.75 -6.34 -8.98
CA MET A 303 27.72 -4.88 -9.19
C MET A 303 27.75 -4.15 -7.85
N SER A 304 28.18 -2.87 -7.87
CA SER A 304 28.08 -2.04 -6.67
C SER A 304 26.63 -1.89 -6.23
N GLU A 305 26.39 -1.81 -4.93
CA GLU A 305 25.04 -1.66 -4.35
C GLU A 305 24.28 -0.46 -4.94
N ARG A 306 24.96 0.66 -5.10
CA ARG A 306 24.39 1.87 -5.71
C ARG A 306 23.91 1.65 -7.13
N LEU A 307 24.71 0.97 -7.94
CA LEU A 307 24.35 0.67 -9.33
C LEU A 307 23.16 -0.29 -9.39
N ARG A 308 23.11 -1.31 -8.53
CA ARG A 308 21.96 -2.22 -8.45
C ARG A 308 20.65 -1.49 -8.13
N ILE A 309 20.69 -0.64 -7.09
CA ILE A 309 19.51 0.14 -6.66
C ILE A 309 19.05 1.06 -7.79
N SER A 310 19.99 1.81 -8.39
CA SER A 310 19.63 2.72 -9.49
C SER A 310 19.08 1.97 -10.70
N LEU A 311 19.68 0.84 -11.07
CA LEU A 311 19.15 0.01 -12.17
C LEU A 311 17.76 -0.51 -11.87
N PHE A 312 17.49 -1.02 -10.66
CA PHE A 312 16.16 -1.49 -10.28
C PHE A 312 15.12 -0.37 -10.38
N THR A 313 15.42 0.80 -9.83
CA THR A 313 14.48 1.93 -9.82
C THR A 313 14.26 2.46 -11.24
N VAL A 314 15.33 2.75 -11.98
CA VAL A 314 15.23 3.38 -13.31
C VAL A 314 14.68 2.42 -14.36
N SER A 315 15.17 1.16 -14.41
CA SER A 315 14.70 0.20 -15.41
C SER A 315 13.26 -0.22 -15.19
N SER A 316 12.82 -0.41 -13.93
CA SER A 316 11.44 -0.77 -13.63
C SER A 316 10.46 0.31 -14.12
N GLN A 317 10.74 1.57 -13.83
CA GLN A 317 9.89 2.68 -14.25
C GLN A 317 9.93 2.91 -15.77
N ALA A 318 11.09 2.68 -16.41
CA ALA A 318 11.20 2.70 -17.86
C ALA A 318 10.38 1.58 -18.52
N ILE A 319 10.45 0.35 -17.99
CA ILE A 319 9.63 -0.78 -18.47
C ILE A 319 8.15 -0.49 -18.29
N MET A 320 7.73 0.08 -17.14
CA MET A 320 6.33 0.51 -16.94
C MET A 320 5.89 1.50 -18.01
N SER A 321 6.72 2.50 -18.34
CA SER A 321 6.42 3.49 -19.38
C SER A 321 6.24 2.83 -20.76
N VAL A 322 7.13 1.90 -21.12
CA VAL A 322 7.03 1.14 -22.37
C VAL A 322 5.76 0.28 -22.38
N ASN A 323 5.44 -0.38 -21.27
CA ASN A 323 4.24 -1.21 -21.14
C ASN A 323 2.96 -0.38 -21.34
N PHE A 324 2.85 0.80 -20.73
CA PHE A 324 1.71 1.69 -20.96
C PHE A 324 1.59 2.12 -22.43
N ILE A 325 2.71 2.42 -23.10
CA ILE A 325 2.69 2.71 -24.55
C ILE A 325 2.20 1.50 -25.34
N ILE A 326 2.68 0.29 -25.04
CA ILE A 326 2.21 -0.93 -25.70
C ILE A 326 0.71 -1.12 -25.48
N LEU A 327 0.20 -0.91 -24.27
CA LEU A 327 -1.24 -1.01 -23.97
C LEU A 327 -2.09 -0.01 -24.79
N THR A 328 -1.56 1.19 -25.10
CA THR A 328 -2.27 2.13 -25.97
C THR A 328 -2.35 1.67 -27.43
N LEU A 329 -1.36 0.89 -27.88
CA LEU A 329 -1.26 0.39 -29.24
C LEU A 329 -1.95 -0.96 -29.43
N LEU A 330 -2.10 -1.73 -28.35
CA LEU A 330 -2.79 -3.01 -28.38
C LEU A 330 -4.29 -2.77 -28.55
N SER A 331 -4.82 -3.30 -29.67
CA SER A 331 -6.26 -3.37 -29.88
C SER A 331 -6.91 -4.38 -28.94
N SER A 332 -8.20 -4.22 -28.67
CA SER A 332 -9.06 -5.22 -28.00
C SER A 332 -9.05 -6.60 -28.68
N SER A 333 -8.45 -6.72 -29.86
CA SER A 333 -8.25 -7.99 -30.57
C SER A 333 -7.20 -8.93 -29.91
N MET A 334 -6.35 -8.42 -29.01
CA MET A 334 -5.29 -9.23 -28.35
C MET A 334 -5.38 -9.15 -26.81
N PRO A 335 -6.50 -9.54 -26.20
CA PRO A 335 -6.75 -9.33 -24.78
C PRO A 335 -5.77 -10.05 -23.85
N LEU A 336 -5.31 -11.25 -24.22
CA LEU A 336 -4.34 -12.01 -23.43
C LEU A 336 -2.95 -11.35 -23.42
N VAL A 337 -2.56 -10.71 -24.52
CA VAL A 337 -1.29 -9.97 -24.59
C VAL A 337 -1.38 -8.71 -23.74
N ALA A 338 -2.51 -7.99 -23.78
CA ALA A 338 -2.74 -6.83 -22.92
C ALA A 338 -2.71 -7.21 -21.44
N GLU A 339 -3.30 -8.35 -21.06
CA GLU A 339 -3.25 -8.86 -19.69
C GLU A 339 -1.84 -9.23 -19.24
N LEU A 340 -1.04 -9.84 -20.14
CA LEU A 340 0.37 -10.12 -19.84
C LEU A 340 1.15 -8.82 -19.61
N ILE A 341 0.95 -7.79 -20.43
CA ILE A 341 1.59 -6.48 -20.27
C ILE A 341 1.14 -5.80 -18.97
N PHE A 342 -0.14 -5.90 -18.64
CA PHE A 342 -0.67 -5.44 -17.35
C PHE A 342 0.03 -6.15 -16.18
N THR A 343 0.13 -7.47 -16.23
CA THR A 343 0.83 -8.28 -15.20
C THR A 343 2.28 -7.86 -15.05
N ILE A 344 3.02 -7.68 -16.15
CA ILE A 344 4.41 -7.21 -16.13
C ILE A 344 4.50 -5.82 -15.49
N THR A 345 3.56 -4.93 -15.79
CA THR A 345 3.55 -3.56 -15.24
C THR A 345 3.46 -3.56 -13.72
N ILE A 346 2.54 -4.34 -13.15
CA ILE A 346 2.38 -4.47 -11.69
C ILE A 346 3.59 -5.19 -11.05
N ALA A 347 4.15 -6.17 -11.76
CA ALA A 347 5.32 -6.92 -11.27
C ALA A 347 6.56 -6.03 -11.16
N VAL A 348 6.84 -5.21 -12.18
CA VAL A 348 8.00 -4.31 -12.17
C VAL A 348 7.85 -3.13 -11.22
N SER A 349 6.62 -2.65 -10.95
CA SER A 349 6.36 -1.69 -9.88
C SER A 349 6.79 -2.26 -8.51
N GLY A 350 6.55 -3.55 -8.27
CA GLY A 350 7.06 -4.21 -7.07
C GLY A 350 8.59 -4.16 -6.94
N LEU A 351 9.33 -4.29 -8.03
CA LEU A 351 10.79 -4.16 -8.06
C LEU A 351 11.24 -2.70 -7.84
N HIS A 352 10.55 -1.74 -8.48
CA HIS A 352 10.79 -0.32 -8.27
C HIS A 352 10.69 0.05 -6.79
N PHE A 353 9.61 -0.36 -6.13
CA PHE A 353 9.37 -0.08 -4.72
C PHE A 353 10.50 -0.56 -3.81
N ILE A 354 11.06 -1.77 -4.06
CA ILE A 354 12.19 -2.29 -3.28
C ILE A 354 13.43 -1.42 -3.50
N GLY A 355 13.75 -1.08 -4.75
CA GLY A 355 14.87 -0.20 -5.08
C GLY A 355 14.72 1.16 -4.41
N LEU A 356 13.55 1.76 -4.49
CA LEU A 356 13.20 3.04 -3.89
C LEU A 356 13.38 3.03 -2.37
N MET A 357 12.81 2.03 -1.68
CA MET A 357 12.91 1.92 -0.22
C MET A 357 14.34 1.66 0.24
N THR A 358 15.12 0.88 -0.51
CA THR A 358 16.53 0.66 -0.21
C THR A 358 17.34 1.94 -0.38
N ALA A 359 17.07 2.72 -1.45
CA ALA A 359 17.70 4.04 -1.62
C ALA A 359 17.34 4.99 -0.47
N ALA A 360 16.07 5.04 -0.08
CA ALA A 360 15.60 5.84 1.05
C ALA A 360 16.33 5.46 2.36
N GLN A 361 16.46 4.17 2.64
CA GLN A 361 17.17 3.65 3.84
C GLN A 361 18.64 4.07 3.86
N ILE A 362 19.34 3.99 2.73
CA ILE A 362 20.77 4.36 2.65
C ILE A 362 20.96 5.86 2.85
N ILE A 363 20.09 6.68 2.25
CA ILE A 363 20.20 8.14 2.28
C ILE A 363 19.80 8.70 3.64
N SER A 364 18.66 8.24 4.18
CA SER A 364 18.04 8.82 5.39
C SER A 364 18.32 8.06 6.69
N GLN A 365 18.91 6.88 6.62
CA GLN A 365 19.29 6.05 7.78
C GLN A 365 18.23 6.04 8.89
N LYS A 366 18.52 6.65 10.04
CA LYS A 366 17.60 6.72 11.20
C LYS A 366 16.27 7.45 10.93
N TYR A 367 16.23 8.32 9.92
CA TYR A 367 15.04 9.08 9.53
C TYR A 367 14.22 8.45 8.40
N THR A 368 14.51 7.21 8.02
CA THR A 368 13.79 6.47 6.94
C THR A 368 12.29 6.45 7.14
N HIS A 369 11.82 6.40 8.39
CA HIS A 369 10.39 6.43 8.72
C HIS A 369 9.67 7.70 8.24
N ILE A 370 10.36 8.85 8.20
CA ILE A 370 9.80 10.12 7.70
C ILE A 370 9.57 10.03 6.20
N ILE A 371 10.56 9.50 5.46
CA ILE A 371 10.45 9.36 3.99
C ILE A 371 9.37 8.34 3.63
N SER A 372 9.32 7.21 4.33
CA SER A 372 8.26 6.21 4.13
C SER A 372 6.87 6.79 4.41
N SER A 373 6.72 7.63 5.43
CA SER A 373 5.46 8.32 5.73
C SER A 373 5.08 9.33 4.66
N ALA A 374 6.06 10.04 4.09
CA ALA A 374 5.82 10.96 2.98
C ALA A 374 5.35 10.21 1.71
N ILE A 375 5.94 9.04 1.40
CA ILE A 375 5.49 8.19 0.30
C ILE A 375 4.06 7.69 0.54
N ALA A 376 3.74 7.22 1.75
CA ALA A 376 2.37 6.79 2.08
C ALA A 376 1.34 7.93 1.97
N ALA A 377 1.73 9.16 2.32
CA ALA A 377 0.89 10.34 2.11
C ALA A 377 0.66 10.63 0.62
N GLN A 378 1.70 10.48 -0.22
CA GLN A 378 1.57 10.61 -1.68
C GLN A 378 0.61 9.56 -2.26
N GLU A 379 0.67 8.31 -1.82
CA GLU A 379 -0.26 7.25 -2.25
C GLU A 379 -1.71 7.64 -1.95
N SER A 380 -1.97 8.21 -0.77
CA SER A 380 -3.31 8.67 -0.40
C SER A 380 -3.79 9.84 -1.27
N VAL A 381 -2.89 10.77 -1.62
CA VAL A 381 -3.19 11.88 -2.55
C VAL A 381 -3.49 11.36 -3.96
N ILE A 382 -2.73 10.38 -4.44
CA ILE A 382 -2.97 9.74 -5.74
C ILE A 382 -4.33 9.03 -5.73
N GLY A 383 -4.62 8.24 -4.69
CA GLY A 383 -5.91 7.57 -4.55
C GLY A 383 -7.10 8.51 -4.46
N LEU A 384 -6.89 9.75 -3.99
CA LEU A 384 -7.90 10.81 -4.00
C LEU A 384 -8.07 11.44 -5.39
N ALA A 385 -6.97 11.77 -6.06
CA ALA A 385 -6.98 12.59 -7.27
C ALA A 385 -7.19 11.77 -8.56
N LEU A 386 -6.69 10.53 -8.61
CA LEU A 386 -6.72 9.71 -9.81
C LEU A 386 -8.15 9.33 -10.27
N PRO A 387 -9.09 8.90 -9.40
CA PRO A 387 -10.41 8.51 -9.86
C PRO A 387 -11.23 9.65 -10.49
N PRO A 388 -11.31 10.88 -9.94
CA PRO A 388 -11.94 11.99 -10.64
C PRO A 388 -11.28 12.30 -11.98
N LEU A 389 -9.95 12.19 -12.07
CA LEU A 389 -9.24 12.38 -13.34
C LEU A 389 -9.64 11.34 -14.38
N VAL A 390 -9.71 10.06 -14.00
CA VAL A 390 -10.15 8.97 -14.90
C VAL A 390 -11.61 9.16 -15.30
N SER A 391 -12.48 9.56 -14.37
CA SER A 391 -13.90 9.86 -14.68
C SER A 391 -14.06 10.97 -15.72
N LEU A 392 -13.14 11.94 -15.75
CA LEU A 392 -13.13 13.01 -16.76
C LEU A 392 -12.55 12.57 -18.10
N LEU A 393 -11.46 11.78 -18.08
CA LEU A 393 -10.73 11.40 -19.29
C LEU A 393 -11.32 10.14 -19.97
N ALA A 394 -11.90 9.24 -19.17
CA ALA A 394 -12.42 7.96 -19.67
C ALA A 394 -13.86 7.69 -19.14
N PRO A 395 -14.83 8.58 -19.38
CA PRO A 395 -16.19 8.43 -18.83
C PRO A 395 -16.94 7.21 -19.39
N ASN A 396 -16.63 6.76 -20.59
CA ASN A 396 -17.27 5.60 -21.23
C ASN A 396 -16.42 4.33 -21.15
N HIS A 397 -15.21 4.41 -20.60
CA HIS A 397 -14.23 3.32 -20.60
C HIS A 397 -13.89 2.79 -22.01
N ALA A 398 -13.96 3.66 -23.04
CA ALA A 398 -13.59 3.30 -24.38
C ALA A 398 -12.06 3.13 -24.50
N PRO A 399 -11.56 2.23 -25.39
CA PRO A 399 -10.11 2.04 -25.57
C PRO A 399 -9.35 3.33 -25.91
N SER A 400 -9.95 4.23 -26.70
CA SER A 400 -9.36 5.53 -27.03
C SER A 400 -9.25 6.48 -25.84
N GLU A 401 -10.22 6.44 -24.93
CA GLU A 401 -10.21 7.23 -23.69
C GLU A 401 -9.11 6.73 -22.74
N TRP A 402 -8.99 5.40 -22.61
CA TRP A 402 -7.91 4.79 -21.81
C TRP A 402 -6.53 5.08 -22.39
N ALA A 403 -6.39 5.17 -23.72
CA ALA A 403 -5.14 5.58 -24.33
C ALA A 403 -4.68 6.97 -23.84
N MET A 404 -5.61 7.96 -23.73
CA MET A 404 -5.28 9.27 -23.17
C MET A 404 -4.80 9.19 -21.72
N VAL A 405 -5.47 8.39 -20.88
CA VAL A 405 -5.05 8.17 -19.49
C VAL A 405 -3.63 7.60 -19.43
N PHE A 406 -3.33 6.59 -20.25
CA PHE A 406 -2.02 5.96 -20.30
C PHE A 406 -0.93 6.92 -20.82
N TYR A 407 -1.19 7.74 -21.84
CA TYR A 407 -0.23 8.76 -22.28
C TYR A 407 0.07 9.79 -21.18
N TYR A 408 -0.92 10.21 -20.42
CA TYR A 408 -0.70 11.08 -19.25
C TYR A 408 0.22 10.41 -18.24
N ILE A 409 -0.05 9.15 -17.89
CA ILE A 409 0.78 8.38 -16.95
C ILE A 409 2.20 8.23 -17.48
N VAL A 410 2.40 7.91 -18.76
CA VAL A 410 3.73 7.81 -19.39
C VAL A 410 4.50 9.13 -19.26
N GLY A 411 3.85 10.25 -19.53
CA GLY A 411 4.47 11.57 -19.35
C GLY A 411 5.00 11.79 -17.94
N VAL A 412 4.19 11.45 -16.92
CA VAL A 412 4.59 11.55 -15.51
C VAL A 412 5.72 10.57 -15.18
N LEU A 413 5.62 9.30 -15.60
CA LEU A 413 6.65 8.28 -15.37
C LEU A 413 8.01 8.70 -15.94
N VAL A 414 8.04 9.19 -17.17
CA VAL A 414 9.29 9.65 -17.82
C VAL A 414 9.88 10.85 -17.06
N LEU A 415 9.08 11.85 -16.72
CA LEU A 415 9.54 13.03 -15.99
C LEU A 415 10.09 12.66 -14.60
N THR A 416 9.41 11.79 -13.88
CA THR A 416 9.81 11.38 -12.53
C THR A 416 11.02 10.45 -12.56
N ASN A 417 11.17 9.62 -13.59
CA ASN A 417 12.36 8.79 -13.79
C ASN A 417 13.61 9.66 -14.08
N ILE A 418 13.49 10.66 -14.97
CA ILE A 418 14.56 11.64 -15.22
C ILE A 418 14.89 12.39 -13.93
N SER A 419 13.89 12.82 -13.16
CA SER A 419 14.07 13.50 -11.88
C SER A 419 14.92 12.65 -10.90
N PHE A 420 14.64 11.35 -10.80
CA PHE A 420 15.43 10.45 -9.96
C PHE A 420 16.91 10.42 -10.39
N VAL A 421 17.18 10.25 -11.67
CA VAL A 421 18.55 10.17 -12.22
C VAL A 421 19.32 11.47 -11.96
N VAL A 422 18.66 12.63 -12.11
CA VAL A 422 19.30 13.95 -11.99
C VAL A 422 19.47 14.39 -10.52
N LEU A 423 18.50 14.08 -9.66
CA LEU A 423 18.47 14.61 -8.29
C LEU A 423 19.05 13.64 -7.26
N THR A 424 18.98 12.32 -7.49
CA THR A 424 19.28 11.34 -6.44
C THR A 424 20.75 10.94 -6.44
N THR A 425 21.40 11.12 -5.30
CA THR A 425 22.74 10.57 -5.02
C THR A 425 22.59 9.56 -3.88
N ILE A 426 22.79 8.27 -4.17
CA ILE A 426 22.63 7.19 -3.18
C ILE A 426 23.88 7.15 -2.29
N LYS A 427 23.92 8.03 -1.30
CA LYS A 427 24.93 8.13 -0.22
C LYS A 427 24.22 8.60 1.05
N PRO A 428 24.70 8.21 2.24
CA PRO A 428 24.20 8.76 3.49
C PRO A 428 24.24 10.29 3.46
N ALA A 429 23.11 10.92 3.74
CA ALA A 429 23.01 12.38 3.81
C ALA A 429 23.76 12.90 5.03
N LYS A 430 24.29 14.13 4.96
CA LYS A 430 25.04 14.72 6.08
C LYS A 430 24.19 14.82 7.35
N TRP A 431 22.93 15.18 7.21
CA TRP A 431 21.96 15.30 8.32
C TRP A 431 21.53 13.93 8.91
N ALA A 432 21.86 12.82 8.24
CA ALA A 432 21.52 11.47 8.68
C ALA A 432 22.67 10.77 9.44
N LYS A 433 23.90 11.27 9.32
CA LYS A 433 25.10 10.70 10.00
C LYS A 433 25.04 11.03 11.50
N ASP A 434 25.48 10.08 12.32
CA ASP A 434 25.69 10.33 13.75
C ASP A 434 26.94 11.18 13.97
N GLU A 435 26.91 12.13 14.92
CA GLU A 435 28.05 13.01 15.24
C GLU A 435 29.35 12.25 15.59
N GLY A 436 29.24 10.99 16.02
CA GLY A 436 30.36 10.12 16.28
C GLY A 436 31.10 9.63 15.03
N GLU A 437 30.38 9.46 13.90
CA GLU A 437 30.99 9.07 12.62
C GLU A 437 31.71 10.24 11.93
N GLU A 438 31.20 11.47 12.06
CA GLU A 438 31.86 12.67 11.52
C GLU A 438 33.22 12.90 12.17
N ARG A 439 33.34 12.71 13.50
CA ARG A 439 34.64 12.82 14.22
C ARG A 439 35.64 11.75 13.81
N SER A 440 35.19 10.58 13.45
CA SER A 440 36.05 9.47 13.00
C SER A 440 36.53 9.67 11.57
N GLU A 441 35.76 10.25 10.67
CA GLU A 441 36.17 10.56 9.28
C GLU A 441 37.11 11.76 9.23
N THR A 442 36.88 12.82 10.00
CA THR A 442 37.77 13.99 10.13
C THR A 442 39.13 13.61 10.69
N SER A 443 39.15 12.74 11.71
CA SER A 443 40.42 12.23 12.29
C SER A 443 41.22 11.35 11.33
N LYS A 444 40.57 10.61 10.43
CA LYS A 444 41.30 9.81 9.39
C LYS A 444 41.85 10.67 8.27
N THR A 445 41.20 11.76 7.91
CA THR A 445 41.64 12.69 6.87
C THR A 445 42.82 13.59 7.36
N GLU A 446 42.89 13.86 8.67
CA GLU A 446 43.99 14.60 9.27
C GLU A 446 45.25 13.74 9.48
N VAL A 447 45.15 12.39 9.46
CA VAL A 447 46.29 11.46 9.62
C VAL A 447 46.86 11.08 8.25
N GLU A 448 46.16 11.30 7.12
CA GLU A 448 46.62 11.04 5.75
C GLU A 448 47.19 12.27 5.03
N ASN A 449 47.18 13.47 5.64
CA ASN A 449 47.85 14.67 5.18
C ASN A 449 49.04 15.00 6.09
#